data_3f95220cb79af6d3b99801477710a05f
#
_entry.id   3f95220cb79af6d3b99801477710a05f
#
_cell.length_a   1.000
_cell.length_b   1.000
_cell.length_c   1.000
_cell.angle_alpha   90.00
_cell.angle_beta   90.00
_cell.angle_gamma   90.00
#
_symmetry.space_group_name_H-M   'P 1'
#
loop_
_entity.id
_entity.type
_entity.pdbx_description
1 polymer ?
#
loop_
_entity_poly.entity_id
_entity_poly.type
_entity_poly.pdbx_seq_one_letter_code
_entity_poly.pdbx_strand_id
1 'polypeptide(L)'
;MFLSTNNNDVFHFIYDDLGFSEYWSKGKNYVEAPGYDSIFNLWRITEEWKDLYAKRVEEYLRRTYFAHKDLSAVSVGLVEAYYNVFDHAQAKGNAFSLIQFDEETSVLYIAISDFGIGIAQSVSDYDKGITNDKDAILKALEDKFTVKSTERNKGMGLSIIIAPAKEARIFSHNGLVYKHNSVIEGFDCEMSFPGTLIYYEIDLSQMDDEEIMDEFAFFN
;
A
#
# COMPACT_ATOMS: atom_id res chain seq x y z
N MET A 1 -14.52 -12.49 8.03
CA MET A 1 -13.62 -12.54 6.87
C MET A 1 -13.47 -13.99 6.48
N PHE A 2 -13.82 -14.35 5.28
CA PHE A 2 -13.57 -15.68 4.75
C PHE A 2 -12.37 -15.60 3.84
N LEU A 3 -11.30 -16.29 4.20
CA LEU A 3 -10.22 -16.57 3.26
C LEU A 3 -10.74 -17.64 2.32
N SER A 4 -11.09 -17.26 1.11
CA SER A 4 -11.48 -18.18 0.06
C SER A 4 -10.46 -18.09 -1.06
N THR A 5 -9.79 -19.18 -1.31
CA THR A 5 -8.90 -19.35 -2.46
C THR A 5 -9.14 -20.73 -3.05
N ASN A 6 -9.12 -20.79 -4.37
CA ASN A 6 -9.16 -22.07 -5.08
C ASN A 6 -7.78 -22.75 -5.11
N ASN A 7 -6.76 -22.11 -4.57
CA ASN A 7 -5.41 -22.64 -4.48
C ASN A 7 -5.08 -22.94 -3.01
N ASN A 8 -5.05 -24.22 -2.65
CA ASN A 8 -4.75 -24.67 -1.30
C ASN A 8 -3.32 -24.27 -0.87
N ASP A 9 -2.37 -24.21 -1.80
CA ASP A 9 -0.98 -23.89 -1.46
C ASP A 9 -0.87 -22.43 -1.03
N VAL A 10 -1.55 -21.50 -1.71
CA VAL A 10 -1.64 -20.08 -1.29
C VAL A 10 -2.34 -19.94 0.06
N PHE A 11 -3.39 -20.73 0.31
CA PHE A 11 -4.06 -20.72 1.61
C PHE A 11 -3.12 -21.16 2.72
N HIS A 12 -2.46 -22.31 2.56
CA HIS A 12 -1.50 -22.83 3.55
C HIS A 12 -0.35 -21.86 3.76
N PHE A 13 0.19 -21.31 2.70
CA PHE A 13 1.26 -20.31 2.79
C PHE A 13 0.85 -19.10 3.65
N ILE A 14 -0.30 -18.49 3.38
CA ILE A 14 -0.77 -17.33 4.16
C ILE A 14 -1.17 -17.72 5.58
N TYR A 15 -1.90 -18.82 5.74
CA TYR A 15 -2.51 -19.19 7.00
C TYR A 15 -1.51 -19.80 7.98
N ASP A 16 -0.68 -20.71 7.50
CA ASP A 16 0.27 -21.46 8.31
C ASP A 16 1.68 -20.84 8.27
N ASP A 17 2.28 -20.71 7.08
CA ASP A 17 3.67 -20.30 6.95
C ASP A 17 3.90 -18.83 7.30
N LEU A 18 3.01 -17.93 6.88
CA LEU A 18 3.05 -16.51 7.26
C LEU A 18 2.38 -16.22 8.61
N GLY A 19 1.89 -17.24 9.32
CA GLY A 19 1.40 -17.14 10.69
C GLY A 19 0.07 -16.39 10.85
N PHE A 20 -0.77 -16.32 9.82
CA PHE A 20 -2.10 -15.70 9.96
C PHE A 20 -2.99 -16.45 10.95
N SER A 21 -2.84 -17.78 11.06
CA SER A 21 -3.53 -18.61 12.05
C SER A 21 -3.20 -18.18 13.48
N GLU A 22 -1.95 -17.86 13.76
CA GLU A 22 -1.53 -17.37 15.08
C GLU A 22 -2.11 -15.98 15.40
N TYR A 23 -2.04 -15.06 14.43
CA TYR A 23 -2.68 -13.75 14.56
C TYR A 23 -4.16 -13.88 14.90
N TRP A 24 -4.87 -14.77 14.20
CA TRP A 24 -6.28 -14.99 14.42
C TRP A 24 -6.58 -15.63 15.78
N SER A 25 -5.82 -16.65 16.16
CA SER A 25 -6.02 -17.40 17.41
C SER A 25 -5.61 -16.59 18.66
N LYS A 26 -4.64 -15.71 18.55
CA LYS A 26 -4.19 -14.83 19.63
C LYS A 26 -5.03 -13.57 19.82
N GLY A 27 -6.23 -13.50 19.23
CA GLY A 27 -7.14 -12.37 19.39
C GLY A 27 -6.69 -11.12 18.63
N LYS A 28 -5.99 -11.27 17.51
CA LYS A 28 -5.52 -10.21 16.63
C LYS A 28 -4.51 -9.24 17.28
N ASN A 29 -3.73 -9.72 18.23
CA ASN A 29 -2.68 -8.94 18.88
C ASN A 29 -1.29 -9.13 18.23
N TYR A 30 -1.20 -9.99 17.24
CA TYR A 30 0.04 -10.24 16.52
C TYR A 30 0.24 -9.17 15.45
N VAL A 31 1.38 -8.49 15.47
CA VAL A 31 1.63 -7.32 14.62
C VAL A 31 2.42 -7.71 13.39
N GLU A 32 3.44 -8.51 13.57
CA GLU A 32 4.40 -8.87 12.53
C GLU A 32 4.39 -10.39 12.33
N ALA A 33 4.31 -10.84 11.09
CA ALA A 33 4.41 -12.25 10.78
C ALA A 33 5.86 -12.73 10.82
N PRO A 34 6.09 -14.04 10.99
CA PRO A 34 7.42 -14.62 10.81
C PRO A 34 7.96 -14.26 9.42
N GLY A 35 9.14 -13.63 9.37
CA GLY A 35 9.70 -13.13 8.13
C GLY A 35 10.40 -14.22 7.32
N TYR A 36 10.18 -14.16 6.03
CA TYR A 36 11.13 -14.65 5.03
C TYR A 36 11.96 -13.45 4.59
N ASP A 37 13.18 -13.66 4.11
CA ASP A 37 14.10 -12.57 3.74
C ASP A 37 13.52 -11.60 2.67
N SER A 38 12.57 -12.08 1.86
CA SER A 38 11.93 -11.32 0.79
C SER A 38 10.47 -10.96 1.07
N ILE A 39 9.92 -11.27 2.26
CA ILE A 39 8.51 -11.04 2.60
C ILE A 39 8.42 -10.22 3.88
N PHE A 40 7.70 -9.09 3.77
CA PHE A 40 7.47 -8.17 4.87
C PHE A 40 5.97 -8.00 5.05
N ASN A 41 5.40 -8.61 6.09
CA ASN A 41 3.98 -8.50 6.31
C ASN A 41 3.63 -8.06 7.72
N LEU A 42 2.61 -7.24 7.79
CA LEU A 42 1.95 -6.81 9.02
C LEU A 42 0.53 -7.33 9.02
N TRP A 43 0.20 -8.17 9.98
CA TRP A 43 -1.19 -8.61 10.21
C TRP A 43 -2.03 -7.56 10.92
N ARG A 44 -1.39 -6.52 11.42
CA ARG A 44 -2.04 -5.36 12.00
C ARG A 44 -1.17 -4.13 11.82
N ILE A 45 -1.71 -3.12 11.14
CA ILE A 45 -1.05 -1.82 11.05
C ILE A 45 -1.43 -1.02 12.29
N THR A 46 -0.43 -0.50 13.01
CA THR A 46 -0.63 0.37 14.18
C THR A 46 -0.05 1.76 13.93
N GLU A 47 -0.64 2.75 14.55
CA GLU A 47 -0.21 4.14 14.39
C GLU A 47 1.23 4.38 14.86
N GLU A 48 1.67 3.65 15.88
CA GLU A 48 3.01 3.76 16.44
C GLU A 48 4.10 3.20 15.54
N TRP A 49 3.79 2.17 14.76
CA TRP A 49 4.77 1.41 13.97
C TRP A 49 4.80 1.76 12.48
N LYS A 50 3.77 2.44 11.96
CA LYS A 50 3.60 2.66 10.53
C LYS A 50 4.81 3.30 9.85
N ASP A 51 5.32 4.41 10.43
CA ASP A 51 6.45 5.16 9.86
C ASP A 51 7.76 4.37 9.97
N LEU A 52 7.99 3.77 11.14
CA LEU A 52 9.20 2.99 11.39
C LEU A 52 9.25 1.74 10.50
N TYR A 53 8.10 1.09 10.30
CA TYR A 53 8.04 -0.12 9.48
C TYR A 53 8.29 0.18 8.01
N ALA A 54 7.68 1.24 7.47
CA ALA A 54 7.94 1.67 6.10
C ALA A 54 9.43 1.96 5.85
N LYS A 55 10.08 2.65 6.78
CA LYS A 55 11.53 2.89 6.73
C LYS A 55 12.35 1.61 6.81
N ARG A 56 11.99 0.66 7.66
CA ARG A 56 12.70 -0.61 7.79
C ARG A 56 12.66 -1.42 6.49
N VAL A 57 11.53 -1.44 5.78
CA VAL A 57 11.40 -2.10 4.48
C VAL A 57 12.35 -1.46 3.47
N GLU A 58 12.33 -0.13 3.33
CA GLU A 58 13.22 0.62 2.46
C GLU A 58 14.69 0.34 2.78
N GLU A 59 15.09 0.54 4.05
CA GLU A 59 16.47 0.35 4.49
C GLU A 59 16.97 -1.09 4.28
N TYR A 60 16.12 -2.08 4.52
CA TYR A 60 16.46 -3.47 4.29
C TYR A 60 16.72 -3.74 2.80
N LEU A 61 15.80 -3.34 1.92
CA LEU A 61 15.94 -3.52 0.47
C LEU A 61 17.19 -2.80 -0.06
N ARG A 62 17.41 -1.57 0.37
CA ARG A 62 18.58 -0.80 -0.01
C ARG A 62 19.88 -1.47 0.42
N ARG A 63 19.99 -1.87 1.69
CA ARG A 63 21.21 -2.48 2.22
C ARG A 63 21.50 -3.85 1.66
N THR A 64 20.47 -4.63 1.32
CA THR A 64 20.63 -6.02 0.91
C THR A 64 20.78 -6.15 -0.61
N TYR A 65 20.04 -5.36 -1.38
CA TYR A 65 19.92 -5.56 -2.83
C TYR A 65 20.31 -4.34 -3.67
N PHE A 66 20.08 -3.11 -3.18
CA PHE A 66 20.14 -1.90 -3.99
C PHE A 66 20.93 -0.77 -3.30
N ALA A 67 22.21 -1.02 -2.98
CA ALA A 67 23.04 -0.10 -2.18
C ALA A 67 23.19 1.32 -2.75
N HIS A 68 22.94 1.52 -4.04
CA HIS A 68 23.12 2.80 -4.73
C HIS A 68 21.80 3.38 -5.28
N LYS A 69 20.65 2.75 -4.99
CA LYS A 69 19.36 3.19 -5.48
C LYS A 69 18.64 4.06 -4.47
N ASP A 70 18.00 5.11 -4.94
CA ASP A 70 17.05 5.89 -4.14
C ASP A 70 15.71 5.15 -4.05
N LEU A 71 15.48 4.49 -2.93
CA LEU A 71 14.25 3.77 -2.64
C LEU A 71 13.26 4.60 -1.81
N SER A 72 13.45 5.90 -1.66
CA SER A 72 12.61 6.77 -0.85
C SER A 72 11.13 6.72 -1.27
N ALA A 73 10.84 6.53 -2.56
CA ALA A 73 9.49 6.38 -3.07
C ALA A 73 8.76 5.16 -2.47
N VAL A 74 9.49 4.09 -2.09
CA VAL A 74 8.92 2.91 -1.42
C VAL A 74 8.41 3.28 -0.03
N SER A 75 9.25 3.89 0.79
CA SER A 75 8.86 4.27 2.16
C SER A 75 7.79 5.36 2.16
N VAL A 76 7.89 6.35 1.28
CA VAL A 76 6.88 7.41 1.14
C VAL A 76 5.52 6.82 0.75
N GLY A 77 5.48 5.93 -0.24
CA GLY A 77 4.24 5.27 -0.66
C GLY A 77 3.62 4.42 0.46
N LEU A 78 4.44 3.66 1.20
CA LEU A 78 3.98 2.86 2.34
C LEU A 78 3.43 3.74 3.48
N VAL A 79 4.15 4.81 3.83
CA VAL A 79 3.73 5.76 4.86
C VAL A 79 2.38 6.38 4.51
N GLU A 80 2.22 6.88 3.27
CA GLU A 80 0.95 7.45 2.81
C GLU A 80 -0.19 6.43 2.82
N ALA A 81 0.06 5.20 2.38
CA ALA A 81 -0.95 4.14 2.41
C ALA A 81 -1.39 3.80 3.84
N TYR A 82 -0.44 3.74 4.78
CA TYR A 82 -0.74 3.50 6.18
C TYR A 82 -1.47 4.68 6.85
N TYR A 83 -1.13 5.92 6.50
CA TYR A 83 -1.88 7.08 6.97
C TYR A 83 -3.33 7.07 6.49
N ASN A 84 -3.59 6.66 5.25
CA ASN A 84 -4.95 6.55 4.74
C ASN A 84 -5.83 5.58 5.56
N VAL A 85 -5.24 4.52 6.11
CA VAL A 85 -5.94 3.59 7.02
C VAL A 85 -6.43 4.29 8.29
N PHE A 86 -5.63 5.20 8.87
CA PHE A 86 -5.98 5.89 10.12
C PHE A 86 -6.83 7.14 9.89
N ASP A 87 -6.48 7.93 8.89
CA ASP A 87 -7.10 9.24 8.67
C ASP A 87 -8.47 9.14 7.99
N HIS A 88 -8.64 8.18 7.08
CA HIS A 88 -9.80 8.09 6.20
C HIS A 88 -10.63 6.84 6.36
N ALA A 89 -10.01 5.68 6.55
CA ALA A 89 -10.73 4.42 6.51
C ALA A 89 -11.60 4.16 7.75
N GLN A 90 -11.33 4.79 8.89
CA GLN A 90 -12.00 4.50 10.17
C GLN A 90 -11.94 3.00 10.54
N ALA A 91 -10.92 2.30 10.10
CA ALA A 91 -10.78 0.84 10.18
C ALA A 91 -10.48 0.33 11.60
N LYS A 92 -10.23 1.21 12.58
CA LYS A 92 -9.94 0.89 13.99
C LYS A 92 -8.81 -0.15 14.15
N GLY A 93 -7.79 -0.08 13.28
CA GLY A 93 -6.66 -1.02 13.27
C GLY A 93 -6.95 -2.36 12.57
N ASN A 94 -8.08 -2.52 11.87
CA ASN A 94 -8.35 -3.66 11.01
C ASN A 94 -7.77 -3.41 9.61
N ALA A 95 -6.46 -3.39 9.55
CA ALA A 95 -5.72 -3.19 8.32
C ALA A 95 -4.50 -4.10 8.28
N PHE A 96 -4.15 -4.54 7.10
CA PHE A 96 -3.12 -5.53 6.82
C PHE A 96 -2.21 -5.05 5.71
N SER A 97 -0.95 -5.44 5.78
CA SER A 97 0.04 -5.18 4.74
C SER A 97 0.78 -6.48 4.43
N LEU A 98 0.90 -6.78 3.15
CA LEU A 98 1.74 -7.84 2.62
C LEU A 98 2.67 -7.24 1.58
N ILE A 99 3.96 -7.40 1.76
CA ILE A 99 4.99 -6.91 0.85
C ILE A 99 5.89 -8.09 0.52
N GLN A 100 6.13 -8.32 -0.75
CA GLN A 100 7.01 -9.37 -1.25
C GLN A 100 7.98 -8.79 -2.28
N PHE A 101 9.25 -9.07 -2.12
CA PHE A 101 10.27 -8.75 -3.10
C PHE A 101 10.65 -10.01 -3.88
N ASP A 102 10.63 -9.93 -5.19
CA ASP A 102 11.10 -10.96 -6.09
C ASP A 102 12.50 -10.59 -6.60
N GLU A 103 13.50 -11.34 -6.15
CA GLU A 103 14.90 -11.11 -6.49
C GLU A 103 15.20 -11.37 -7.98
N GLU A 104 14.49 -12.31 -8.62
CA GLU A 104 14.73 -12.67 -10.01
C GLU A 104 14.28 -11.54 -10.96
N THR A 105 13.16 -10.92 -10.66
CA THR A 105 12.57 -9.85 -11.48
C THR A 105 12.88 -8.45 -10.97
N SER A 106 13.45 -8.33 -9.76
CA SER A 106 13.65 -7.06 -9.05
C SER A 106 12.35 -6.28 -8.80
N VAL A 107 11.22 -6.96 -8.73
CA VAL A 107 9.91 -6.35 -8.52
C VAL A 107 9.49 -6.47 -7.06
N LEU A 108 9.04 -5.35 -6.50
CA LEU A 108 8.42 -5.26 -5.19
C LEU A 108 6.91 -5.25 -5.35
N TYR A 109 6.24 -6.27 -4.82
CA TYR A 109 4.79 -6.41 -4.78
C TYR A 109 4.27 -5.93 -3.44
N ILE A 110 3.31 -5.03 -3.45
CA ILE A 110 2.76 -4.44 -2.23
C ILE A 110 1.24 -4.55 -2.25
N ALA A 111 0.66 -5.11 -1.18
CA ALA A 111 -0.78 -5.15 -0.96
C ALA A 111 -1.10 -4.60 0.43
N ILE A 112 -1.92 -3.55 0.49
CA ILE A 112 -2.39 -2.95 1.74
C ILE A 112 -3.91 -2.95 1.72
N SER A 113 -4.51 -3.50 2.77
CA SER A 113 -5.95 -3.65 2.86
C SER A 113 -6.46 -3.17 4.21
N ASP A 114 -7.53 -2.41 4.20
CA ASP A 114 -8.32 -2.06 5.39
C ASP A 114 -9.76 -2.56 5.26
N PHE A 115 -10.46 -2.62 6.38
CA PHE A 115 -11.88 -2.95 6.47
C PHE A 115 -12.68 -1.79 7.06
N GLY A 116 -12.34 -0.59 6.62
CA GLY A 116 -13.02 0.64 7.00
C GLY A 116 -14.17 1.00 6.07
N ILE A 117 -14.47 2.31 5.98
CA ILE A 117 -15.55 2.82 5.13
C ILE A 117 -15.20 2.81 3.64
N GLY A 118 -13.92 2.62 3.28
CA GLY A 118 -13.43 2.64 1.91
C GLY A 118 -13.29 4.05 1.29
N ILE A 119 -12.45 4.14 0.26
CA ILE A 119 -12.23 5.39 -0.49
C ILE A 119 -13.52 5.84 -1.16
N ALA A 120 -14.25 4.92 -1.80
CA ALA A 120 -15.46 5.24 -2.52
C ALA A 120 -16.49 5.95 -1.62
N GLN A 121 -16.75 5.40 -0.43
CA GLN A 121 -17.67 6.01 0.54
C GLN A 121 -17.13 7.35 1.06
N SER A 122 -15.84 7.42 1.39
CA SER A 122 -15.22 8.64 1.92
C SER A 122 -15.33 9.80 0.93
N VAL A 123 -15.10 9.56 -0.37
CA VAL A 123 -15.20 10.56 -1.43
C VAL A 123 -16.66 10.95 -1.68
N SER A 124 -17.58 9.97 -1.78
CA SER A 124 -19.01 10.23 -1.99
C SER A 124 -19.67 10.97 -0.81
N ASP A 125 -19.13 10.80 0.40
CA ASP A 125 -19.58 11.59 1.56
C ASP A 125 -19.16 13.05 1.46
N TYR A 126 -18.03 13.33 0.87
CA TYR A 126 -17.50 14.66 0.65
C TYR A 126 -18.13 15.33 -0.57
N ASP A 127 -18.21 14.64 -1.70
CA ASP A 127 -18.80 15.11 -2.95
C ASP A 127 -20.03 14.28 -3.33
N LYS A 128 -21.22 14.78 -2.98
CA LYS A 128 -22.51 14.11 -3.25
C LYS A 128 -22.87 14.01 -4.73
N GLY A 129 -22.12 14.67 -5.60
CA GLY A 129 -22.27 14.52 -7.06
C GLY A 129 -21.70 13.23 -7.60
N ILE A 130 -20.81 12.58 -6.84
CA ILE A 130 -20.17 11.32 -7.22
C ILE A 130 -20.98 10.18 -6.61
N THR A 131 -21.63 9.40 -7.46
CA THR A 131 -22.52 8.30 -7.05
C THR A 131 -22.00 6.91 -7.42
N ASN A 132 -20.91 6.85 -8.16
CA ASN A 132 -20.31 5.60 -8.65
C ASN A 132 -18.97 5.37 -7.95
N ASP A 133 -18.73 4.14 -7.48
CA ASP A 133 -17.54 3.81 -6.67
C ASP A 133 -16.23 3.95 -7.43
N LYS A 134 -16.18 3.55 -8.71
CA LYS A 134 -14.98 3.74 -9.54
C LYS A 134 -14.65 5.21 -9.77
N ASP A 135 -15.69 6.04 -9.99
CA ASP A 135 -15.51 7.47 -10.23
C ASP A 135 -15.02 8.16 -8.95
N ALA A 136 -15.44 7.68 -7.78
CA ALA A 136 -14.93 8.13 -6.49
C ALA A 136 -13.45 7.80 -6.30
N ILE A 137 -13.02 6.59 -6.70
CA ILE A 137 -11.60 6.22 -6.64
C ILE A 137 -10.79 7.05 -7.63
N LEU A 138 -11.26 7.22 -8.87
CA LEU A 138 -10.60 8.08 -9.86
C LEU A 138 -10.48 9.52 -9.36
N LYS A 139 -11.52 10.04 -8.71
CA LYS A 139 -11.49 11.37 -8.07
C LYS A 139 -10.44 11.48 -6.97
N ALA A 140 -10.28 10.43 -6.16
CA ALA A 140 -9.26 10.38 -5.11
C ALA A 140 -7.82 10.36 -5.64
N LEU A 141 -7.64 10.00 -6.92
CA LEU A 141 -6.34 10.03 -7.61
C LEU A 141 -6.00 11.38 -8.25
N GLU A 142 -6.96 12.30 -8.33
CA GLU A 142 -6.68 13.63 -8.87
C GLU A 142 -5.72 14.40 -7.96
N ASP A 143 -4.80 15.12 -8.57
CA ASP A 143 -3.84 15.96 -7.85
C ASP A 143 -4.54 16.97 -6.94
N LYS A 144 -4.06 17.08 -5.72
CA LYS A 144 -4.58 17.98 -4.68
C LYS A 144 -5.99 17.66 -4.18
N PHE A 145 -6.55 16.50 -4.53
CA PHE A 145 -7.81 16.08 -3.93
C PHE A 145 -7.55 15.46 -2.54
N THR A 146 -8.25 15.96 -1.53
CA THR A 146 -8.28 15.37 -0.20
C THR A 146 -9.63 15.63 0.46
N VAL A 147 -10.19 14.62 1.09
CA VAL A 147 -11.44 14.72 1.86
C VAL A 147 -11.24 15.43 3.19
N LYS A 148 -10.04 15.32 3.75
CA LYS A 148 -9.66 16.01 5.00
C LYS A 148 -8.26 16.61 4.81
N SER A 149 -8.20 17.95 4.70
CA SER A 149 -6.92 18.65 4.71
C SER A 149 -6.37 18.72 6.13
N THR A 150 -5.31 17.98 6.42
CA THR A 150 -4.46 18.20 7.58
C THR A 150 -3.19 18.93 7.13
N GLU A 151 -2.42 19.52 8.06
CA GLU A 151 -1.14 20.18 7.72
C GLU A 151 -0.16 19.25 6.97
N ARG A 152 -0.31 17.94 7.13
CA ARG A 152 0.50 16.90 6.48
C ARG A 152 -0.07 16.43 5.15
N ASN A 153 -1.39 16.43 4.99
CA ASN A 153 -2.10 15.89 3.81
C ASN A 153 -2.39 17.03 2.81
N LYS A 154 -1.48 17.24 1.87
CA LYS A 154 -1.62 18.26 0.82
C LYS A 154 -2.39 17.77 -0.42
N GLY A 155 -3.17 16.69 -0.30
CA GLY A 155 -4.00 16.16 -1.39
C GLY A 155 -3.22 15.39 -2.47
N MET A 156 -2.11 14.76 -2.12
CA MET A 156 -1.34 13.95 -3.06
C MET A 156 -1.22 12.48 -2.64
N GLY A 157 -1.87 12.07 -1.54
CA GLY A 157 -1.64 10.79 -0.89
C GLY A 157 -1.80 9.57 -1.81
N LEU A 158 -2.97 9.40 -2.43
CA LEU A 158 -3.23 8.20 -3.23
C LEU A 158 -2.44 8.18 -4.54
N SER A 159 -2.26 9.34 -5.18
CA SER A 159 -1.45 9.45 -6.40
C SER A 159 0.04 9.16 -6.13
N ILE A 160 0.59 9.61 -4.99
CA ILE A 160 1.96 9.31 -4.59
C ILE A 160 2.19 7.81 -4.40
N ILE A 161 1.21 7.09 -3.80
CA ILE A 161 1.33 5.65 -3.56
C ILE A 161 1.56 4.90 -4.87
N ILE A 162 0.80 5.24 -5.92
CA ILE A 162 0.85 4.53 -7.19
C ILE A 162 1.76 5.19 -8.24
N ALA A 163 2.33 6.36 -7.96
CA ALA A 163 3.19 7.06 -8.92
C ALA A 163 4.35 6.19 -9.44
N PRO A 164 5.18 5.55 -8.57
CA PRO A 164 6.30 4.72 -9.01
C PRO A 164 5.88 3.37 -9.57
N ALA A 165 4.59 3.01 -9.45
CA ALA A 165 4.12 1.69 -9.80
C ALA A 165 3.98 1.51 -11.32
N LYS A 166 4.49 0.40 -11.84
CA LYS A 166 4.22 -0.06 -13.21
C LYS A 166 2.78 -0.54 -13.35
N GLU A 167 2.30 -1.29 -12.37
CA GLU A 167 0.92 -1.73 -12.24
C GLU A 167 0.36 -1.38 -10.86
N ALA A 168 -0.91 -0.98 -10.81
CA ALA A 168 -1.64 -0.84 -9.56
C ALA A 168 -3.12 -1.17 -9.73
N ARG A 169 -3.72 -1.68 -8.66
CA ARG A 169 -5.15 -1.97 -8.55
C ARG A 169 -5.66 -1.42 -7.23
N ILE A 170 -6.72 -0.64 -7.31
CA ILE A 170 -7.37 -0.07 -6.13
C ILE A 170 -8.82 -0.52 -6.14
N PHE A 171 -9.17 -1.33 -5.14
CA PHE A 171 -10.55 -1.76 -4.92
C PHE A 171 -11.16 -1.00 -3.75
N SER A 172 -12.37 -0.53 -3.92
CA SER A 172 -13.20 -0.02 -2.82
C SER A 172 -14.67 -0.18 -3.18
N HIS A 173 -15.42 -0.88 -2.34
CA HIS A 173 -16.80 -1.29 -2.61
C HIS A 173 -16.92 -2.04 -3.94
N ASN A 174 -17.72 -1.55 -4.89
CA ASN A 174 -17.89 -2.14 -6.22
C ASN A 174 -17.00 -1.47 -7.29
N GLY A 175 -16.14 -0.53 -6.89
CA GLY A 175 -15.20 0.14 -7.77
C GLY A 175 -13.83 -0.55 -7.81
N LEU A 176 -13.28 -0.66 -9.01
CA LEU A 176 -11.90 -1.02 -9.29
C LEU A 176 -11.28 0.06 -10.16
N VAL A 177 -10.14 0.58 -9.75
CA VAL A 177 -9.27 1.35 -10.64
C VAL A 177 -8.01 0.55 -10.91
N TYR A 178 -7.66 0.45 -12.17
CA TYR A 178 -6.46 -0.22 -12.65
C TYR A 178 -5.54 0.79 -13.33
N LYS A 179 -4.28 0.76 -12.94
CA LYS A 179 -3.20 1.49 -13.58
C LYS A 179 -2.26 0.49 -14.25
N HIS A 180 -1.96 0.72 -15.52
CA HIS A 180 -0.90 0.04 -16.25
C HIS A 180 -0.04 1.08 -16.96
N ASN A 181 1.20 1.20 -16.55
CA ASN A 181 2.09 2.28 -16.97
C ASN A 181 1.44 3.67 -16.71
N SER A 182 1.20 4.44 -17.76
CA SER A 182 0.59 5.78 -17.68
C SER A 182 -0.93 5.78 -17.87
N VAL A 183 -1.55 4.63 -18.13
CA VAL A 183 -2.99 4.52 -18.36
C VAL A 183 -3.68 4.15 -17.05
N ILE A 184 -4.73 4.91 -16.70
CA ILE A 184 -5.56 4.67 -15.52
C ILE A 184 -7.01 4.52 -15.99
N GLU A 185 -7.65 3.41 -15.64
CA GLU A 185 -9.02 3.10 -16.04
C GLU A 185 -9.84 2.63 -14.84
N GLY A 186 -11.12 2.99 -14.82
CA GLY A 186 -12.07 2.61 -13.78
C GLY A 186 -13.09 1.58 -14.28
N PHE A 187 -13.42 0.60 -13.44
CA PHE A 187 -14.32 -0.50 -13.72
C PHE A 187 -15.33 -0.67 -12.59
N ASP A 188 -16.54 -1.09 -12.94
CA ASP A 188 -17.53 -1.56 -11.98
C ASP A 188 -17.39 -3.06 -11.79
N CYS A 189 -17.31 -3.51 -10.55
CA CYS A 189 -17.18 -4.92 -10.20
C CYS A 189 -18.48 -5.46 -9.62
N GLU A 190 -18.80 -6.71 -9.95
CA GLU A 190 -19.92 -7.41 -9.32
C GLU A 190 -19.64 -7.75 -7.85
N MET A 191 -18.36 -7.96 -7.52
CA MET A 191 -17.91 -8.23 -6.16
C MET A 191 -17.68 -6.91 -5.42
N SER A 192 -18.24 -6.80 -4.21
CA SER A 192 -17.97 -5.68 -3.32
C SER A 192 -16.85 -6.01 -2.33
N PHE A 193 -15.86 -5.13 -2.25
CA PHE A 193 -14.79 -5.20 -1.25
C PHE A 193 -15.07 -4.22 -0.11
N PRO A 194 -15.27 -4.71 1.13
CA PRO A 194 -15.51 -3.83 2.26
C PRO A 194 -14.22 -3.10 2.67
N GLY A 195 -14.21 -1.79 2.60
CA GLY A 195 -13.02 -0.96 2.85
C GLY A 195 -12.23 -0.67 1.59
N THR A 196 -10.90 -0.69 1.69
CA THR A 196 -9.99 -0.46 0.58
C THR A 196 -8.92 -1.53 0.49
N LEU A 197 -8.64 -1.98 -0.73
CA LEU A 197 -7.47 -2.78 -1.07
C LEU A 197 -6.67 -2.03 -2.13
N ILE A 198 -5.42 -1.71 -1.81
CA ILE A 198 -4.44 -1.13 -2.74
C ILE A 198 -3.39 -2.21 -3.00
N TYR A 199 -3.24 -2.60 -4.26
CA TYR A 199 -2.15 -3.45 -4.73
C TYR A 199 -1.35 -2.70 -5.77
N TYR A 200 -0.01 -2.77 -5.69
CA TYR A 200 0.87 -2.16 -6.69
C TYR A 200 2.23 -2.85 -6.77
N GLU A 201 2.87 -2.69 -7.92
CA GLU A 201 4.15 -3.30 -8.28
C GLU A 201 5.15 -2.22 -8.63
N ILE A 202 6.33 -2.28 -8.01
CA ILE A 202 7.45 -1.37 -8.29
C ILE A 202 8.64 -2.18 -8.79
N ASP A 203 9.15 -1.85 -9.97
CA ASP A 203 10.42 -2.38 -10.47
C ASP A 203 11.57 -1.57 -9.84
N LEU A 204 12.22 -2.13 -8.82
CA LEU A 204 13.27 -1.45 -8.09
C LEU A 204 14.55 -1.27 -8.92
N SER A 205 14.74 -2.05 -9.98
CA SER A 205 15.88 -1.89 -10.88
C SER A 205 15.83 -0.59 -11.69
N GLN A 206 14.61 -0.05 -11.90
CA GLN A 206 14.36 1.18 -12.65
C GLN A 206 14.37 2.44 -11.78
N MET A 207 14.54 2.30 -10.46
CA MET A 207 14.67 3.47 -9.59
C MET A 207 15.97 4.22 -9.87
N ASP A 208 15.95 5.53 -9.65
CA ASP A 208 17.11 6.39 -9.84
C ASP A 208 18.25 6.01 -8.88
N ASP A 209 19.47 6.33 -9.26
CA ASP A 209 20.60 6.19 -8.37
C ASP A 209 20.61 7.34 -7.34
N GLU A 210 21.07 7.05 -6.12
CA GLU A 210 21.24 8.10 -5.09
C GLU A 210 22.20 9.20 -5.63
N GLU A 211 21.78 10.46 -5.54
CA GLU A 211 22.67 11.58 -5.81
C GLU A 211 23.82 11.58 -4.78
N ILE A 212 25.01 11.24 -5.22
CA ILE A 212 26.21 11.39 -4.40
C ILE A 212 26.45 12.90 -4.28
N MET A 213 26.03 13.49 -3.16
CA MET A 213 26.46 14.85 -2.84
C MET A 213 27.98 14.81 -2.64
N ASP A 214 28.70 15.42 -3.56
CA ASP A 214 30.14 15.62 -3.46
C ASP A 214 30.39 16.60 -2.30
N GLU A 215 30.62 16.09 -1.09
CA GLU A 215 30.90 16.89 0.12
C GLU A 215 32.10 17.86 -0.09
N PHE A 216 32.87 17.66 -1.13
CA PHE A 216 34.01 18.50 -1.47
C PHE A 216 33.71 19.73 -2.37
N ALA A 217 32.46 19.84 -2.87
CA ALA A 217 32.09 20.98 -3.71
C ALA A 217 31.97 22.32 -2.96
N PHE A 218 31.98 22.31 -1.64
CA PHE A 218 31.84 23.49 -0.79
C PHE A 218 33.19 24.10 -0.32
N PHE A 219 34.32 23.53 -0.73
CA PHE A 219 35.66 24.00 -0.28
C PHE A 219 36.53 24.58 -1.42
N ASN A 220 35.95 24.96 -2.55
CA ASN A 220 36.67 25.67 -3.61
C ASN A 220 36.16 27.10 -3.77
#